data_5be8c016e921743c306aeafbdb32d912
#
_entry.id   5be8c016e921743c306aeafbdb32d912
#
_cell.length_a   1.000
_cell.length_b   1.000
_cell.length_c   1.000
_cell.angle_alpha   90.00
_cell.angle_beta   90.00
_cell.angle_gamma   90.00
#
_symmetry.space_group_name_H-M   'P 1'
#
loop_
_entity.id
_entity.type
_entity.pdbx_description
1 polymer ?
#
loop_
_entity_poly.entity_id
_entity_poly.type
_entity_poly.pdbx_seq_one_letter_code
_entity_poly.pdbx_strand_id
1 'polypeptide(L)'
;FIIICFCLVNLSQKSEVLALTYSENHNFVSSAAKNVGPAVVKIDTERLVERQQFDPTLIDPLLRDLLGEQGIAPERERGQGSGVIINEQGLVLTNAHVVEKVDNVSVTLANGNICDGRVLGTDPVTDLALVKIEESNYSSFAPLGNSEDLEVGDWAIALGTPYGLEKTVTLGIVSSLHRDINSLGFSDKRLDLIQTDAAINPGNSGGPLINSNGEVIGINTLVRSGPGAGLGFAIP
;
A
#
# COMPACT_ATOMS: atom_id res chain seq x y z
N PHE A 1 -7.09 -69.68 26.20
CA PHE A 1 -5.93 -68.77 26.50
C PHE A 1 -5.43 -67.95 25.30
N ILE A 2 -6.07 -68.05 24.11
CA ILE A 2 -5.60 -67.36 22.86
C ILE A 2 -6.44 -66.18 22.47
N ILE A 3 -7.58 -65.88 23.11
CA ILE A 3 -8.51 -64.81 22.73
C ILE A 3 -8.26 -63.45 23.40
N ILE A 4 -7.42 -63.41 24.46
CA ILE A 4 -7.16 -62.13 25.21
C ILE A 4 -6.02 -61.33 24.60
N CYS A 5 -5.19 -61.89 23.73
CA CYS A 5 -4.02 -61.20 23.18
C CYS A 5 -4.33 -60.30 21.94
N PHE A 6 -5.52 -60.48 21.29
CA PHE A 6 -5.85 -59.74 20.07
C PHE A 6 -6.54 -58.37 20.31
N CYS A 7 -7.01 -58.11 21.55
CA CYS A 7 -7.66 -56.84 21.88
C CYS A 7 -6.72 -55.73 22.36
N LEU A 8 -5.46 -56.04 22.72
CA LEU A 8 -4.52 -55.04 23.24
C LEU A 8 -3.64 -54.38 22.19
N VAL A 9 -3.61 -54.90 20.95
CA VAL A 9 -2.79 -54.32 19.87
C VAL A 9 -3.54 -53.23 19.13
N ASN A 10 -4.89 -53.15 19.20
CA ASN A 10 -5.69 -52.12 18.50
C ASN A 10 -5.89 -50.81 19.27
N LEU A 11 -5.45 -50.70 20.53
CA LEU A 11 -5.55 -49.45 21.32
C LEU A 11 -4.34 -48.53 21.19
N SER A 12 -3.21 -49.03 20.66
CA SER A 12 -2.00 -48.24 20.50
C SER A 12 -1.93 -47.45 19.19
N GLN A 13 -2.76 -47.78 18.20
CA GLN A 13 -2.72 -47.03 16.91
C GLN A 13 -3.69 -45.88 16.81
N LYS A 14 -4.56 -45.64 17.80
CA LYS A 14 -5.47 -44.50 17.80
C LYS A 14 -4.92 -43.20 18.35
N SER A 15 -3.74 -43.25 19.00
CA SER A 15 -3.14 -42.05 19.61
C SER A 15 -2.19 -41.27 18.67
N GLU A 16 -1.73 -41.88 17.56
CA GLU A 16 -0.84 -41.15 16.61
C GLU A 16 -1.59 -40.32 15.56
N VAL A 17 -2.85 -40.59 15.34
CA VAL A 17 -3.65 -39.84 14.34
C VAL A 17 -4.17 -38.50 14.87
N LEU A 18 -4.18 -38.28 16.19
CA LEU A 18 -4.65 -37.03 16.81
C LEU A 18 -3.55 -35.96 17.00
N ALA A 19 -2.28 -36.33 16.82
CA ALA A 19 -1.16 -35.38 17.00
C ALA A 19 -0.75 -34.66 15.69
N LEU A 20 -1.35 -34.99 14.55
CA LEU A 20 -1.00 -34.44 13.23
C LEU A 20 -1.93 -33.32 12.74
N THR A 21 -2.85 -32.83 13.56
CA THR A 21 -3.83 -31.81 13.14
C THR A 21 -3.68 -30.45 13.80
N TYR A 22 -2.60 -30.17 14.50
CA TYR A 22 -2.26 -28.83 14.93
C TYR A 22 -1.07 -28.30 14.12
N SER A 23 -1.16 -28.39 12.82
CA SER A 23 -0.39 -27.51 11.92
C SER A 23 -1.04 -26.14 12.01
N GLU A 24 -0.28 -25.13 12.38
CA GLU A 24 -0.71 -23.73 12.27
C GLU A 24 -1.21 -23.51 10.85
N ASN A 25 -2.54 -23.50 10.67
CA ASN A 25 -3.21 -23.32 9.38
C ASN A 25 -3.09 -21.85 8.92
N HIS A 26 -1.87 -21.33 8.86
CA HIS A 26 -1.60 -20.11 8.15
C HIS A 26 -1.51 -20.42 6.66
N ASN A 27 -2.39 -19.81 5.88
CA ASN A 27 -2.30 -19.89 4.42
C ASN A 27 -1.16 -19.00 3.93
N PHE A 28 -0.76 -19.17 2.67
CA PHE A 28 0.34 -18.40 2.06
C PHE A 28 0.10 -16.89 2.13
N VAL A 29 -1.15 -16.42 2.05
CA VAL A 29 -1.50 -14.99 2.14
C VAL A 29 -1.16 -14.43 3.51
N SER A 30 -1.57 -15.12 4.58
CA SER A 30 -1.27 -14.69 5.94
C SER A 30 0.23 -14.73 6.23
N SER A 31 0.94 -15.71 5.67
CA SER A 31 2.40 -15.82 5.80
C SER A 31 3.11 -14.68 5.07
N ALA A 32 2.76 -14.41 3.81
CA ALA A 32 3.31 -13.30 3.03
C ALA A 32 3.01 -11.94 3.69
N ALA A 33 1.77 -11.71 4.13
CA ALA A 33 1.37 -10.49 4.82
C ALA A 33 2.08 -10.31 6.17
N LYS A 34 2.33 -11.38 6.92
CA LYS A 34 3.10 -11.34 8.17
C LYS A 34 4.56 -10.96 7.94
N ASN A 35 5.17 -11.46 6.86
CA ASN A 35 6.56 -11.19 6.52
C ASN A 35 6.76 -9.75 6.03
N VAL A 36 5.91 -9.28 5.10
CA VAL A 36 6.05 -7.96 4.47
C VAL A 36 5.36 -6.85 5.27
N GLY A 37 4.30 -7.18 5.97
CA GLY A 37 3.51 -6.20 6.72
C GLY A 37 4.33 -5.26 7.65
N PRO A 38 5.38 -5.72 8.34
CA PRO A 38 6.24 -4.83 9.13
C PRO A 38 6.96 -3.76 8.31
N ALA A 39 7.17 -3.98 7.01
CA ALA A 39 7.78 -3.02 6.09
C ALA A 39 6.77 -2.03 5.48
N VAL A 40 5.46 -2.28 5.61
CA VAL A 40 4.43 -1.37 5.09
C VAL A 40 4.20 -0.24 6.08
N VAL A 41 4.27 0.98 5.57
CA VAL A 41 4.14 2.22 6.34
C VAL A 41 2.97 3.07 5.84
N LYS A 42 2.45 3.91 6.74
CA LYS A 42 1.51 4.97 6.39
C LYS A 42 2.27 6.25 6.14
N ILE A 43 1.89 6.99 5.13
CA ILE A 43 2.44 8.31 4.81
C ILE A 43 1.34 9.34 4.94
N ASP A 44 1.55 10.33 5.80
CA ASP A 44 0.69 11.49 5.96
C ASP A 44 1.44 12.74 5.45
N THR A 45 0.74 13.54 4.64
CA THR A 45 1.25 14.80 4.12
C THR A 45 0.39 15.95 4.59
N GLU A 46 0.99 17.09 4.89
CA GLU A 46 0.30 18.32 5.22
C GLU A 46 0.92 19.47 4.45
N ARG A 47 0.11 20.21 3.70
CA ARG A 47 0.57 21.42 3.02
C ARG A 47 -0.36 22.59 3.32
N LEU A 48 0.21 23.76 3.39
CA LEU A 48 -0.53 25.02 3.46
C LEU A 48 -0.85 25.45 2.03
N VAL A 49 -2.12 25.51 1.70
CA VAL A 49 -2.59 26.05 0.41
C VAL A 49 -3.01 27.49 0.65
N GLU A 50 -2.26 28.43 0.09
CA GLU A 50 -2.73 29.81 0.00
C GLU A 50 -3.87 29.80 -1.04
N ARG A 51 -5.10 29.99 -0.58
CA ARG A 51 -6.20 30.30 -1.51
C ARG A 51 -5.81 31.55 -2.29
N GLN A 52 -5.92 31.49 -3.62
CA GLN A 52 -5.78 32.68 -4.45
C GLN A 52 -6.60 33.79 -3.81
N GLN A 53 -5.90 34.84 -3.35
CA GLN A 53 -6.55 36.03 -2.84
C GLN A 53 -7.51 36.51 -3.93
N PHE A 54 -8.80 36.46 -3.66
CA PHE A 54 -9.74 37.25 -4.43
C PHE A 54 -9.22 38.67 -4.37
N ASP A 55 -8.98 39.30 -5.52
CA ASP A 55 -8.53 40.67 -5.61
C ASP A 55 -9.51 41.53 -4.77
N PRO A 56 -9.03 42.13 -3.65
CA PRO A 56 -9.92 42.92 -2.78
C PRO A 56 -10.62 44.07 -3.49
N THR A 57 -10.10 44.46 -4.67
CA THR A 57 -10.68 45.51 -5.50
C THR A 57 -11.94 45.07 -6.28
N LEU A 58 -12.14 43.75 -6.41
CA LEU A 58 -13.30 43.18 -7.10
C LEU A 58 -14.47 42.83 -6.14
N ILE A 59 -14.29 43.00 -4.84
CA ILE A 59 -15.31 42.73 -3.82
C ILE A 59 -16.05 44.05 -3.53
N ASP A 60 -17.38 44.03 -3.63
CA ASP A 60 -18.24 45.14 -3.24
C ASP A 60 -17.87 45.60 -1.80
N PRO A 61 -17.64 46.92 -1.57
CA PRO A 61 -17.25 47.44 -0.26
C PRO A 61 -18.18 47.03 0.91
N LEU A 62 -19.47 46.86 0.61
CA LEU A 62 -20.48 46.43 1.55
C LEU A 62 -20.32 44.96 1.98
N LEU A 63 -19.89 44.09 1.05
CA LEU A 63 -19.59 42.70 1.30
C LEU A 63 -18.26 42.52 2.11
N ARG A 64 -17.32 43.42 1.88
CA ARG A 64 -16.04 43.48 2.60
C ARG A 64 -16.23 43.80 4.08
N ASP A 65 -17.11 44.76 4.39
CA ASP A 65 -17.45 45.12 5.78
C ASP A 65 -18.20 44.00 6.51
N LEU A 66 -19.05 43.24 5.77
CA LEU A 66 -19.81 42.10 6.32
C LEU A 66 -18.94 40.86 6.59
N LEU A 67 -17.93 40.62 5.76
CA LEU A 67 -17.02 39.45 5.87
C LEU A 67 -15.88 39.67 6.87
N GLY A 68 -15.68 40.92 7.32
CA GLY A 68 -14.60 41.31 8.24
C GLY A 68 -13.21 41.19 7.60
N GLU A 69 -12.23 41.86 8.19
CA GLU A 69 -10.80 41.77 7.81
C GLU A 69 -10.16 40.40 8.17
N GLN A 70 -10.95 39.39 8.48
CA GLN A 70 -10.42 38.05 8.72
C GLN A 70 -9.92 37.51 7.41
N GLY A 71 -8.64 37.74 7.17
CA GLY A 71 -7.90 37.11 6.09
C GLY A 71 -8.23 35.61 6.12
N ILE A 72 -8.61 35.08 4.97
CA ILE A 72 -8.96 33.67 4.81
C ILE A 72 -7.74 32.88 5.30
N ALA A 73 -7.90 32.21 6.43
CA ALA A 73 -6.82 31.40 7.00
C ALA A 73 -6.36 30.39 5.94
N PRO A 74 -5.04 30.15 5.79
CA PRO A 74 -4.54 29.17 4.85
C PRO A 74 -5.20 27.83 5.14
N GLU A 75 -5.73 27.21 4.11
CA GLU A 75 -6.35 25.89 4.24
C GLU A 75 -5.24 24.84 4.29
N ARG A 76 -5.29 23.99 5.32
CA ARG A 76 -4.40 22.85 5.43
C ARG A 76 -4.97 21.70 4.63
N GLU A 77 -4.33 21.40 3.53
CA GLU A 77 -4.66 20.21 2.75
C GLU A 77 -3.84 19.03 3.29
N ARG A 78 -4.53 17.94 3.61
CA ARG A 78 -3.94 16.70 4.12
C ARG A 78 -4.08 15.61 3.08
N GLY A 79 -2.98 14.97 2.74
CA GLY A 79 -2.91 13.77 1.92
C GLY A 79 -2.55 12.56 2.79
N GLN A 80 -2.97 11.40 2.34
CA GLN A 80 -2.67 10.13 2.99
C GLN A 80 -2.46 9.04 1.96
N GLY A 81 -1.47 8.19 2.20
CA GLY A 81 -1.20 7.00 1.41
C GLY A 81 -0.41 5.97 2.19
N SER A 82 0.05 4.96 1.48
CA SER A 82 0.94 3.93 1.99
C SER A 82 2.32 4.04 1.34
N GLY A 83 3.28 3.32 1.92
CA GLY A 83 4.60 3.11 1.36
C GLY A 83 5.15 1.77 1.80
N VAL A 84 6.26 1.36 1.22
CA VAL A 84 6.98 0.16 1.60
C VAL A 84 8.46 0.44 1.80
N ILE A 85 9.02 0.04 2.95
CA ILE A 85 10.45 0.11 3.23
C ILE A 85 11.14 -0.97 2.40
N ILE A 86 12.14 -0.59 1.59
CA ILE A 86 12.82 -1.47 0.64
C ILE A 86 14.27 -1.79 1.02
N ASN A 87 14.81 -1.19 2.07
CA ASN A 87 16.15 -1.51 2.57
C ASN A 87 16.34 -1.13 4.05
N GLU A 88 17.44 -1.60 4.63
CA GLU A 88 17.84 -1.35 6.03
C GLU A 88 18.10 0.13 6.33
N GLN A 89 18.38 0.92 5.31
CA GLN A 89 18.64 2.35 5.46
C GLN A 89 17.34 3.17 5.60
N GLY A 90 16.17 2.54 5.57
CA GLY A 90 14.88 3.22 5.67
C GLY A 90 14.50 4.00 4.43
N LEU A 91 14.81 3.45 3.25
CA LEU A 91 14.30 3.97 2.00
C LEU A 91 12.90 3.42 1.78
N VAL A 92 11.93 4.31 1.59
CA VAL A 92 10.53 4.00 1.37
C VAL A 92 10.15 4.30 -0.07
N LEU A 93 9.55 3.33 -0.73
CA LEU A 93 8.95 3.49 -2.05
C LEU A 93 7.45 3.75 -1.89
N THR A 94 6.93 4.73 -2.65
CA THR A 94 5.52 5.12 -2.66
C THR A 94 5.14 5.74 -4.01
N ASN A 95 3.89 6.22 -4.17
CA ASN A 95 3.51 6.96 -5.36
C ASN A 95 3.89 8.45 -5.29
N ALA A 96 4.17 9.04 -6.45
CA ALA A 96 4.48 10.47 -6.56
C ALA A 96 3.30 11.34 -6.13
N HIS A 97 2.07 10.96 -6.51
CA HIS A 97 0.88 11.71 -6.13
C HIS A 97 0.61 11.72 -4.61
N VAL A 98 1.11 10.72 -3.86
CA VAL A 98 0.99 10.68 -2.39
C VAL A 98 1.82 11.79 -1.73
N VAL A 99 2.99 12.09 -2.28
CA VAL A 99 3.93 13.09 -1.74
C VAL A 99 4.02 14.36 -2.59
N GLU A 100 3.00 14.60 -3.42
CA GLU A 100 3.00 15.75 -4.34
C GLU A 100 3.06 17.09 -3.60
N LYS A 101 4.00 17.94 -4.01
CA LYS A 101 4.18 19.31 -3.50
C LYS A 101 4.53 19.41 -2.00
N VAL A 102 5.14 18.37 -1.45
CA VAL A 102 5.71 18.40 -0.09
C VAL A 102 7.16 17.88 -0.11
N ASP A 103 8.02 18.46 0.72
CA ASP A 103 9.41 18.02 0.89
C ASP A 103 9.57 17.05 2.07
N ASN A 104 8.68 17.17 3.06
CA ASN A 104 8.69 16.35 4.26
C ASN A 104 7.31 15.73 4.49
N VAL A 105 7.34 14.54 5.01
CA VAL A 105 6.14 13.72 5.29
C VAL A 105 6.23 13.13 6.68
N SER A 106 5.10 12.81 7.28
CA SER A 106 5.04 12.01 8.50
C SER A 106 4.83 10.55 8.15
N VAL A 107 5.75 9.68 8.58
CA VAL A 107 5.71 8.25 8.29
C VAL A 107 5.38 7.48 9.57
N THR A 108 4.26 6.78 9.57
CA THR A 108 3.87 5.90 10.68
C THR A 108 4.30 4.47 10.36
N LEU A 109 5.17 3.93 11.19
CA LEU A 109 5.68 2.57 11.09
C LEU A 109 4.67 1.54 11.57
N ALA A 110 4.90 0.28 11.24
CA ALA A 110 4.05 -0.84 11.62
C ALA A 110 3.88 -1.04 13.14
N ASN A 111 4.81 -0.57 13.95
CA ASN A 111 4.76 -0.60 15.40
C ASN A 111 4.03 0.61 16.02
N GLY A 112 3.51 1.52 15.18
CA GLY A 112 2.84 2.75 15.59
C GLY A 112 3.76 3.95 15.83
N ASN A 113 5.08 3.79 15.74
CA ASN A 113 6.00 4.92 15.84
C ASN A 113 5.84 5.85 14.64
N ILE A 114 5.93 7.15 14.91
CA ILE A 114 5.87 8.19 13.89
C ILE A 114 7.27 8.77 13.72
N CYS A 115 7.73 8.81 12.48
CA CYS A 115 9.04 9.32 12.10
C CYS A 115 8.87 10.40 11.02
N ASP A 116 9.81 11.35 11.01
CA ASP A 116 9.92 12.30 9.91
C ASP A 116 10.56 11.61 8.69
N GLY A 117 9.98 11.85 7.53
CA GLY A 117 10.48 11.38 6.25
C GLY A 117 10.73 12.55 5.31
N ARG A 118 11.84 12.50 4.58
CA ARG A 118 12.19 13.48 3.55
C ARG A 118 11.99 12.87 2.17
N VAL A 119 11.29 13.58 1.30
CA VAL A 119 11.14 13.20 -0.12
C VAL A 119 12.50 13.39 -0.81
N LEU A 120 13.08 12.30 -1.32
CA LEU A 120 14.35 12.33 -2.05
C LEU A 120 14.16 12.68 -3.52
N GLY A 121 13.05 12.25 -4.09
CA GLY A 121 12.71 12.48 -5.48
C GLY A 121 11.37 11.88 -5.84
N THR A 122 10.79 12.43 -6.90
CA THR A 122 9.52 12.00 -7.48
C THR A 122 9.67 11.87 -8.98
N ASP A 123 9.05 10.88 -9.56
CA ASP A 123 8.88 10.75 -11.00
C ASP A 123 7.38 10.82 -11.34
N PRO A 124 6.90 11.96 -11.82
CA PRO A 124 5.50 12.11 -12.20
C PRO A 124 5.07 11.23 -13.40
N VAL A 125 6.04 10.82 -14.24
CA VAL A 125 5.75 9.97 -15.42
C VAL A 125 5.42 8.56 -14.98
N THR A 126 6.23 7.97 -14.08
CA THR A 126 6.00 6.64 -13.52
C THR A 126 5.09 6.65 -12.32
N ASP A 127 4.76 7.82 -11.76
CA ASP A 127 4.03 7.97 -10.51
C ASP A 127 4.71 7.31 -9.30
N LEU A 128 6.04 7.26 -9.30
CA LEU A 128 6.84 6.74 -8.18
C LEU A 128 7.55 7.85 -7.42
N ALA A 129 7.77 7.63 -6.14
CA ALA A 129 8.54 8.51 -5.27
C ALA A 129 9.36 7.72 -4.27
N LEU A 130 10.49 8.31 -3.88
CA LEU A 130 11.35 7.80 -2.82
C LEU A 130 11.33 8.75 -1.63
N VAL A 131 11.09 8.19 -0.46
CA VAL A 131 11.12 8.90 0.82
C VAL A 131 12.18 8.26 1.70
N LYS A 132 13.00 9.08 2.36
CA LYS A 132 14.01 8.64 3.33
C LYS A 132 13.50 8.92 4.74
N ILE A 133 13.37 7.89 5.55
CA ILE A 133 13.08 8.02 6.96
C ILE A 133 14.40 8.31 7.70
N GLU A 134 14.39 9.21 8.67
CA GLU A 134 15.61 9.68 9.35
C GLU A 134 16.21 8.66 10.31
N GLU A 135 15.42 7.73 10.83
CA GLU A 135 15.94 6.64 11.66
C GLU A 135 16.77 5.65 10.82
N SER A 136 17.76 5.04 11.44
CA SER A 136 18.63 4.02 10.83
C SER A 136 18.42 2.65 11.47
N ASN A 137 18.75 1.59 10.70
CA ASN A 137 18.67 0.19 11.10
C ASN A 137 17.25 -0.39 11.18
N TYR A 138 16.51 -0.27 10.09
CA TYR A 138 15.25 -0.97 9.93
C TYR A 138 15.50 -2.47 9.75
N SER A 139 15.07 -3.27 10.72
CA SER A 139 15.14 -4.73 10.65
C SER A 139 14.10 -5.33 9.72
N SER A 140 13.09 -4.56 9.33
CA SER A 140 11.98 -5.03 8.51
C SER A 140 11.89 -4.21 7.23
N PHE A 141 12.30 -4.81 6.13
CA PHE A 141 12.14 -4.28 4.77
C PHE A 141 11.60 -5.39 3.87
N ALA A 142 10.90 -5.01 2.80
CA ALA A 142 10.32 -5.94 1.86
C ALA A 142 11.32 -6.28 0.75
N PRO A 143 11.52 -7.56 0.41
CA PRO A 143 12.31 -7.94 -0.74
C PRO A 143 11.60 -7.52 -2.04
N LEU A 144 12.38 -7.02 -3.00
CA LEU A 144 11.89 -6.73 -4.34
C LEU A 144 11.93 -8.01 -5.17
N GLY A 145 10.83 -8.34 -5.83
CA GLY A 145 10.73 -9.40 -6.82
C GLY A 145 11.07 -8.90 -8.23
N ASN A 146 10.87 -9.76 -9.21
CA ASN A 146 11.02 -9.42 -10.61
C ASN A 146 9.64 -9.42 -11.29
N SER A 147 9.16 -8.25 -11.70
CA SER A 147 7.85 -8.11 -12.35
C SER A 147 7.83 -8.63 -13.79
N GLU A 148 9.00 -8.83 -14.41
CA GLU A 148 9.09 -9.42 -15.75
C GLU A 148 8.84 -10.93 -15.78
N ASP A 149 8.98 -11.60 -14.64
CA ASP A 149 8.75 -13.05 -14.50
C ASP A 149 7.27 -13.39 -14.21
N LEU A 150 6.41 -12.36 -14.12
CA LEU A 150 4.99 -12.56 -13.80
C LEU A 150 4.23 -13.17 -14.97
N GLU A 151 3.31 -14.07 -14.62
CA GLU A 151 2.33 -14.63 -15.54
C GLU A 151 0.89 -14.24 -15.13
N VAL A 152 0.00 -14.14 -16.12
CA VAL A 152 -1.42 -13.95 -15.85
C VAL A 152 -1.96 -15.16 -15.10
N GLY A 153 -2.58 -14.92 -13.95
CA GLY A 153 -3.04 -15.96 -13.03
C GLY A 153 -2.18 -16.10 -11.78
N ASP A 154 -1.00 -15.47 -11.72
CA ASP A 154 -0.18 -15.44 -10.51
C ASP A 154 -0.91 -14.75 -9.36
N TRP A 155 -0.64 -15.20 -8.14
CA TRP A 155 -1.21 -14.58 -6.96
C TRP A 155 -0.70 -13.16 -6.76
N ALA A 156 -1.63 -12.25 -6.52
CA ALA A 156 -1.37 -10.85 -6.24
C ALA A 156 -2.01 -10.47 -4.90
N ILE A 157 -1.18 -10.05 -3.94
CA ILE A 157 -1.59 -9.67 -2.60
C ILE A 157 -1.27 -8.18 -2.43
N ALA A 158 -2.29 -7.34 -2.30
CA ALA A 158 -2.09 -5.92 -2.06
C ALA A 158 -2.12 -5.62 -0.56
N LEU A 159 -1.13 -4.84 -0.10
CA LEU A 159 -1.05 -4.37 1.27
C LEU A 159 -1.12 -2.85 1.31
N GLY A 160 -1.68 -2.33 2.40
CA GLY A 160 -1.74 -0.90 2.67
C GLY A 160 -2.21 -0.62 4.09
N THR A 161 -2.24 0.67 4.44
CA THR A 161 -2.67 1.17 5.75
C THR A 161 -3.77 2.21 5.59
N PRO A 162 -4.96 1.81 5.05
CA PRO A 162 -6.04 2.75 4.80
C PRO A 162 -6.50 3.41 6.10
N TYR A 163 -6.74 4.71 6.04
CA TYR A 163 -7.27 5.53 7.13
C TYR A 163 -6.48 5.46 8.45
N GLY A 164 -5.23 4.95 8.43
CA GLY A 164 -4.35 4.89 9.61
C GLY A 164 -4.81 3.92 10.69
N LEU A 165 -5.77 3.05 10.40
CA LEU A 165 -6.30 2.09 11.38
C LEU A 165 -5.50 0.79 11.32
N GLU A 166 -5.93 -0.21 10.62
CA GLU A 166 -5.24 -1.50 10.59
C GLU A 166 -4.69 -1.80 9.20
N LYS A 167 -3.64 -2.61 9.14
CA LYS A 167 -3.12 -3.10 7.87
C LYS A 167 -4.23 -3.82 7.12
N THR A 168 -4.47 -3.40 5.90
CA THR A 168 -5.40 -4.06 5.01
C THR A 168 -4.63 -4.96 4.07
N VAL A 169 -5.12 -6.18 3.93
CA VAL A 169 -4.60 -7.19 3.01
C VAL A 169 -5.74 -7.61 2.10
N THR A 170 -5.52 -7.51 0.79
CA THR A 170 -6.48 -8.02 -0.21
C THR A 170 -5.78 -9.00 -1.12
N LEU A 171 -6.50 -10.04 -1.54
CA LEU A 171 -6.01 -11.10 -2.39
C LEU A 171 -6.74 -11.08 -3.74
N GLY A 172 -5.99 -11.28 -4.78
CA GLY A 172 -6.44 -11.49 -6.15
C GLY A 172 -5.37 -12.19 -6.97
N ILE A 173 -5.43 -11.99 -8.27
CA ILE A 173 -4.45 -12.51 -9.22
C ILE A 173 -3.95 -11.38 -10.13
N VAL A 174 -2.85 -11.63 -10.80
CA VAL A 174 -2.43 -10.86 -11.97
C VAL A 174 -3.43 -11.14 -13.09
N SER A 175 -4.30 -10.16 -13.39
CA SER A 175 -5.36 -10.31 -14.38
C SER A 175 -4.90 -9.95 -15.79
N SER A 176 -3.89 -9.10 -15.90
CA SER A 176 -3.26 -8.68 -17.17
C SER A 176 -1.91 -8.03 -16.89
N LEU A 177 -0.98 -8.17 -17.83
CA LEU A 177 0.30 -7.49 -17.87
C LEU A 177 0.28 -6.47 -19.02
N HIS A 178 1.16 -5.47 -18.94
CA HIS A 178 1.34 -4.45 -19.99
C HIS A 178 0.06 -3.67 -20.35
N ARG A 179 -0.72 -3.29 -19.34
CA ARG A 179 -1.88 -2.42 -19.57
C ARG A 179 -1.41 -1.00 -19.81
N ASP A 180 -1.52 -0.56 -21.06
CA ASP A 180 -1.27 0.82 -21.43
C ASP A 180 -2.27 1.75 -20.72
N ILE A 181 -1.73 2.63 -19.88
CA ILE A 181 -2.50 3.60 -19.10
C ILE A 181 -3.27 4.58 -19.98
N ASN A 182 -2.83 4.82 -21.23
CA ASN A 182 -3.55 5.66 -22.19
C ASN A 182 -4.94 5.08 -22.51
N SER A 183 -5.06 3.74 -22.53
CA SER A 183 -6.35 3.06 -22.70
C SER A 183 -7.33 3.28 -21.55
N LEU A 184 -6.84 3.78 -20.42
CA LEU A 184 -7.62 4.09 -19.22
C LEU A 184 -7.99 5.58 -19.11
N GLY A 185 -7.57 6.41 -20.10
CA GLY A 185 -7.89 7.84 -20.16
C GLY A 185 -6.86 8.78 -19.52
N PHE A 186 -5.67 8.28 -19.18
CA PHE A 186 -4.57 9.07 -18.62
C PHE A 186 -3.52 9.30 -19.72
N SER A 187 -3.63 10.41 -20.44
CA SER A 187 -2.79 10.68 -21.63
C SER A 187 -1.34 11.09 -21.33
N ASP A 188 -1.05 11.47 -20.09
CA ASP A 188 0.23 12.10 -19.72
C ASP A 188 1.25 11.12 -19.11
N LYS A 189 0.86 9.87 -18.92
CA LYS A 189 1.72 8.83 -18.34
C LYS A 189 2.00 7.72 -19.37
N ARG A 190 3.24 7.23 -19.38
CA ARG A 190 3.65 6.08 -20.22
C ARG A 190 4.04 4.94 -19.30
N LEU A 191 3.05 4.16 -18.89
CA LEU A 191 3.24 3.04 -18.00
C LEU A 191 2.53 1.80 -18.54
N ASP A 192 3.24 0.71 -18.52
CA ASP A 192 2.67 -0.62 -18.60
C ASP A 192 2.36 -1.08 -17.17
N LEU A 193 1.08 -1.14 -16.84
CA LEU A 193 0.63 -1.48 -15.49
C LEU A 193 0.31 -2.97 -15.36
N ILE A 194 0.57 -3.50 -14.17
CA ILE A 194 0.03 -4.78 -13.71
C ILE A 194 -1.44 -4.53 -13.35
N GLN A 195 -2.34 -5.25 -14.00
CA GLN A 195 -3.76 -5.27 -13.63
C GLN A 195 -4.03 -6.44 -12.67
N THR A 196 -4.79 -6.18 -11.61
CA THR A 196 -5.21 -7.19 -10.63
C THR A 196 -6.67 -7.01 -10.25
N ASP A 197 -7.32 -8.08 -9.81
CA ASP A 197 -8.64 -8.06 -9.16
C ASP A 197 -8.52 -8.03 -7.62
N ALA A 198 -7.30 -8.05 -7.06
CA ALA A 198 -7.10 -7.67 -5.67
C ALA A 198 -7.69 -6.29 -5.42
N ALA A 199 -8.52 -6.14 -4.39
CA ALA A 199 -9.21 -4.88 -4.13
C ALA A 199 -8.20 -3.78 -3.76
N ILE A 200 -8.03 -2.80 -4.64
CA ILE A 200 -7.27 -1.58 -4.39
C ILE A 200 -8.28 -0.48 -4.05
N ASN A 201 -8.02 0.26 -2.97
CA ASN A 201 -8.87 1.33 -2.49
C ASN A 201 -8.01 2.49 -1.99
N PRO A 202 -8.59 3.69 -1.79
CA PRO A 202 -7.88 4.78 -1.12
C PRO A 202 -7.26 4.31 0.21
N GLY A 203 -5.94 4.51 0.35
CA GLY A 203 -5.14 4.02 1.47
C GLY A 203 -4.21 2.85 1.12
N ASN A 204 -4.49 2.06 0.08
CA ASN A 204 -3.52 1.09 -0.44
C ASN A 204 -2.55 1.73 -1.45
N SER A 205 -2.90 2.88 -2.03
CA SER A 205 -2.04 3.61 -2.98
C SER A 205 -0.68 3.90 -2.36
N GLY A 206 0.39 3.59 -3.08
CA GLY A 206 1.78 3.65 -2.62
C GLY A 206 2.23 2.43 -1.83
N GLY A 207 1.33 1.57 -1.39
CA GLY A 207 1.65 0.29 -0.75
C GLY A 207 2.06 -0.78 -1.77
N PRO A 208 2.69 -1.88 -1.31
CA PRO A 208 3.17 -2.93 -2.20
C PRO A 208 2.05 -3.84 -2.70
N LEU A 209 2.17 -4.26 -3.97
CA LEU A 209 1.60 -5.49 -4.50
C LEU A 209 2.68 -6.58 -4.37
N ILE A 210 2.38 -7.68 -3.71
CA ILE A 210 3.36 -8.77 -3.50
C ILE A 210 2.88 -10.08 -4.11
N ASN A 211 3.82 -10.96 -4.44
CA ASN A 211 3.56 -12.33 -4.86
C ASN A 211 3.34 -13.27 -3.65
N SER A 212 3.11 -14.55 -3.92
CA SER A 212 2.92 -15.59 -2.89
C SER A 212 4.14 -15.82 -2.00
N ASN A 213 5.34 -15.44 -2.46
CA ASN A 213 6.59 -15.54 -1.70
C ASN A 213 6.81 -14.33 -0.76
N GLY A 214 5.98 -13.28 -0.88
CA GLY A 214 6.15 -12.03 -0.14
C GLY A 214 7.17 -11.08 -0.76
N GLU A 215 7.41 -11.17 -2.07
CA GLU A 215 8.28 -10.26 -2.80
C GLU A 215 7.43 -9.17 -3.47
N VAL A 216 7.90 -7.92 -3.44
CA VAL A 216 7.21 -6.78 -4.07
C VAL A 216 7.33 -6.90 -5.57
N ILE A 217 6.21 -7.05 -6.26
CA ILE A 217 6.09 -7.14 -7.72
C ILE A 217 5.53 -5.86 -8.35
N GLY A 218 5.06 -4.93 -7.52
CA GLY A 218 4.58 -3.63 -7.97
C GLY A 218 4.15 -2.73 -6.82
N ILE A 219 3.83 -1.47 -7.16
CA ILE A 219 3.31 -0.47 -6.24
C ILE A 219 1.88 -0.12 -6.63
N ASN A 220 0.93 -0.35 -5.72
CA ASN A 220 -0.48 -0.07 -5.94
C ASN A 220 -0.71 1.41 -6.24
N THR A 221 -1.45 1.74 -7.29
CA THR A 221 -1.60 3.15 -7.67
C THR A 221 -3.05 3.57 -7.96
N LEU A 222 -3.74 2.87 -8.83
CA LEU A 222 -5.02 3.32 -9.38
C LEU A 222 -6.11 2.27 -9.22
N VAL A 223 -7.35 2.77 -9.15
CA VAL A 223 -8.56 1.96 -9.33
C VAL A 223 -9.43 2.59 -10.42
N ARG A 224 -10.03 1.77 -11.24
CA ARG A 224 -11.04 2.25 -12.19
C ARG A 224 -12.37 2.40 -11.49
N SER A 225 -12.91 3.63 -11.53
CA SER A 225 -14.28 3.92 -11.11
C SER A 225 -15.26 3.78 -12.27
N GLY A 226 -16.50 3.36 -12.00
CA GLY A 226 -17.54 3.23 -13.04
C GLY A 226 -17.61 1.85 -13.69
N PRO A 227 -18.00 1.72 -14.97
CA PRO A 227 -18.08 0.45 -15.68
C PRO A 227 -16.72 -0.25 -15.68
N GLY A 228 -16.64 -1.46 -15.09
CA GLY A 228 -15.38 -2.16 -14.82
C GLY A 228 -14.79 -1.87 -13.44
N ALA A 229 -15.60 -1.38 -12.50
CA ALA A 229 -15.21 -1.26 -11.09
C ALA A 229 -14.72 -2.62 -10.56
N GLY A 230 -13.67 -2.61 -9.73
CA GLY A 230 -13.01 -3.82 -9.22
C GLY A 230 -11.72 -4.17 -9.95
N LEU A 231 -11.27 -3.34 -10.90
CA LEU A 231 -9.95 -3.47 -11.51
C LEU A 231 -8.97 -2.57 -10.74
N GLY A 232 -7.98 -3.19 -10.12
CA GLY A 232 -6.84 -2.54 -9.52
C GLY A 232 -5.64 -2.51 -10.47
N PHE A 233 -4.75 -1.53 -10.27
CA PHE A 233 -3.54 -1.39 -11.06
C PHE A 233 -2.35 -1.11 -10.15
N ALA A 234 -1.19 -1.67 -10.52
CA ALA A 234 0.07 -1.44 -9.85
C ALA A 234 1.17 -1.13 -10.88
N ILE A 235 2.12 -0.31 -10.48
CA ILE A 235 3.33 0.02 -11.23
C ILE A 235 4.32 -1.11 -11.02
N PRO A 236 4.82 -1.78 -12.06
CA PRO A 236 5.75 -2.89 -11.93
C PRO A 236 7.13 -2.49 -11.40
#